data_039902fe4a37e405653462c56f126ac5
#
_entry.id   039902fe4a37e405653462c56f126ac5
#
_cell.length_a   1.000
_cell.length_b   1.000
_cell.length_c   1.000
_cell.angle_alpha   90.00
_cell.angle_beta   90.00
_cell.angle_gamma   90.00
#
_symmetry.space_group_name_H-M   'P 1'
#
loop_
_entity.id
_entity.type
_entity.pdbx_description
1 polymer ?
#
loop_
_entity_poly.entity_id
_entity_poly.type
_entity_poly.pdbx_seq_one_letter_code
_entity_poly.pdbx_strand_id
1 'polypeptide(L)'
;MFRLGHQIHVFDVSGNEIGMIKQRLFTLLPSFDIIIGGREFGNIQKEFTFFKPRYEIDYNGWRCEGDFLSWDYDVYAGCSSVVHISKELFHCGDNYTINILNSEDEIPALMLVIAIDAANCTQGK
;
A
#
# COMPACT_ATOMS: atom_id res chain seq x y z
N MET A 1 -24.63 -3.55 -0.74
CA MET A 1 -24.36 -3.87 -2.10
C MET A 1 -23.08 -4.70 -2.25
N PHE A 2 -23.15 -5.70 -3.08
CA PHE A 2 -22.04 -6.61 -3.23
C PHE A 2 -21.08 -6.16 -4.32
N ARG A 3 -19.79 -6.22 -4.02
CA ARG A 3 -18.75 -5.83 -4.96
C ARG A 3 -17.88 -7.00 -5.33
N LEU A 4 -17.55 -7.09 -6.59
CA LEU A 4 -16.70 -8.16 -7.09
C LEU A 4 -15.23 -7.83 -6.99
N GLY A 5 -14.86 -6.80 -6.24
CA GLY A 5 -13.50 -6.41 -6.05
C GLY A 5 -13.29 -4.96 -6.46
N HIS A 6 -12.17 -4.44 -6.09
CA HIS A 6 -11.82 -3.07 -6.40
C HIS A 6 -10.63 -3.04 -7.33
N GLN A 7 -10.68 -2.10 -8.25
CA GLN A 7 -9.51 -1.78 -9.05
C GLN A 7 -9.24 -0.30 -8.89
N ILE A 8 -8.02 0.02 -8.52
CA ILE A 8 -7.61 1.40 -8.33
C ILE A 8 -6.56 1.70 -9.39
N HIS A 9 -6.86 2.65 -10.25
CA HIS A 9 -5.94 3.06 -11.30
C HIS A 9 -5.18 4.28 -10.84
N VAL A 10 -3.86 4.26 -11.03
CA VAL A 10 -2.99 5.32 -10.55
C VAL A 10 -2.37 6.01 -11.75
N PHE A 11 -2.54 7.33 -11.80
CA PHE A 11 -2.08 8.15 -12.92
C PHE A 11 -1.08 9.18 -12.46
N ASP A 12 -0.14 9.54 -13.34
CA ASP A 12 0.75 10.64 -13.03
C ASP A 12 0.05 11.96 -13.40
N VAL A 13 0.76 13.07 -13.16
CA VAL A 13 0.16 14.39 -13.38
C VAL A 13 -0.12 14.67 -14.87
N SER A 14 0.51 13.92 -15.75
CA SER A 14 0.29 14.06 -17.19
C SER A 14 -0.88 13.22 -17.68
N GLY A 15 -1.48 12.41 -16.80
CA GLY A 15 -2.60 11.58 -17.17
C GLY A 15 -2.22 10.20 -17.64
N ASN A 16 -0.96 9.81 -17.54
CA ASN A 16 -0.53 8.48 -17.93
C ASN A 16 -0.72 7.51 -16.77
N GLU A 17 -1.29 6.36 -17.07
CA GLU A 17 -1.49 5.35 -16.05
C GLU A 17 -0.16 4.69 -15.71
N ILE A 18 0.28 4.82 -14.47
CA ILE A 18 1.54 4.25 -14.04
C ILE A 18 1.36 2.91 -13.35
N GLY A 19 0.14 2.61 -12.89
CA GLY A 19 -0.09 1.33 -12.27
C GLY A 19 -1.53 1.13 -11.88
N MET A 20 -1.81 -0.07 -11.40
CA MET A 20 -3.14 -0.45 -10.96
C MET A 20 -3.02 -1.35 -9.75
N ILE A 21 -3.97 -1.22 -8.84
CA ILE A 21 -4.05 -2.07 -7.66
C ILE A 21 -5.37 -2.81 -7.76
N LYS A 22 -5.31 -4.13 -7.74
CA LYS A 22 -6.48 -4.96 -7.92
C LYS A 22 -6.71 -5.80 -6.68
N GLN A 23 -7.82 -5.58 -6.01
CA GLN A 23 -8.15 -6.33 -4.81
C GLN A 23 -8.70 -7.70 -5.18
N ARG A 24 -8.17 -8.73 -4.52
CA ARG A 24 -8.63 -10.09 -4.77
C ARG A 24 -9.94 -10.36 -4.08
N LEU A 25 -10.72 -11.23 -4.69
CA LEU A 25 -11.99 -11.66 -4.14
C LEU A 25 -11.79 -12.85 -3.20
N PHE A 26 -12.73 -13.00 -2.28
CA PHE A 26 -12.85 -14.21 -1.46
C PHE A 26 -11.61 -14.50 -0.63
N THR A 27 -10.98 -13.46 -0.10
CA THR A 27 -9.88 -13.63 0.84
C THR A 27 -10.37 -13.22 2.22
N LEU A 28 -9.85 -13.90 3.24
CA LEU A 28 -10.22 -13.55 4.61
C LEU A 28 -9.73 -12.17 4.98
N LEU A 29 -8.53 -11.84 4.58
CA LEU A 29 -7.94 -10.54 4.83
C LEU A 29 -7.64 -9.89 3.50
N PRO A 30 -7.62 -8.56 3.44
CA PRO A 30 -7.36 -7.87 2.17
C PRO A 30 -6.08 -8.31 1.49
N SER A 31 -6.18 -8.52 0.20
CA SER A 31 -5.05 -8.93 -0.63
C SER A 31 -5.12 -8.15 -1.93
N PHE A 32 -4.00 -7.57 -2.32
CA PHE A 32 -3.96 -6.67 -3.48
C PHE A 32 -2.86 -7.07 -4.44
N ASP A 33 -3.23 -7.23 -5.70
CA ASP A 33 -2.26 -7.43 -6.76
C ASP A 33 -1.80 -6.08 -7.27
N ILE A 34 -0.51 -5.92 -7.41
CA ILE A 34 0.10 -4.67 -7.84
C ILE A 34 0.56 -4.83 -9.28
N ILE A 35 0.07 -3.95 -10.14
CA ILE A 35 0.42 -3.96 -11.55
C ILE A 35 1.09 -2.64 -11.86
N ILE A 36 2.29 -2.71 -12.43
CA ILE A 36 3.06 -1.52 -12.79
C ILE A 36 3.47 -1.66 -14.24
N GLY A 37 3.15 -0.63 -15.01
CA GLY A 37 3.51 -0.65 -16.43
C GLY A 37 2.85 -1.76 -17.21
N GLY A 38 1.65 -2.15 -16.79
CA GLY A 38 0.90 -3.20 -17.48
C GLY A 38 1.33 -4.61 -17.13
N ARG A 39 2.25 -4.76 -16.18
CA ARG A 39 2.75 -6.07 -15.78
C ARG A 39 2.48 -6.31 -14.33
N GLU A 40 2.21 -7.56 -13.99
CA GLU A 40 2.03 -7.94 -12.60
C GLU A 40 3.37 -7.79 -11.88
N PHE A 41 3.39 -6.94 -10.86
CA PHE A 41 4.61 -6.63 -10.14
C PHE A 41 4.73 -7.45 -8.86
N GLY A 42 3.63 -7.62 -8.14
CA GLY A 42 3.63 -8.37 -6.92
C GLY A 42 2.31 -8.31 -6.21
N ASN A 43 2.32 -8.69 -4.94
CA ASN A 43 1.13 -8.78 -4.12
C ASN A 43 1.40 -8.23 -2.74
N ILE A 44 0.41 -7.56 -2.17
CA ILE A 44 0.45 -7.07 -0.81
C ILE A 44 -0.73 -7.68 -0.08
N GLN A 45 -0.46 -8.39 1.00
CA GLN A 45 -1.50 -9.08 1.73
C GLN A 45 -1.44 -8.72 3.20
N LYS A 46 -2.58 -8.37 3.77
CA LYS A 46 -2.67 -8.13 5.20
C LYS A 46 -2.62 -9.45 5.94
N GLU A 47 -1.88 -9.47 7.02
CA GLU A 47 -1.76 -10.65 7.87
C GLU A 47 -2.24 -10.33 9.26
N PHE A 48 -2.83 -11.32 9.90
CA PHE A 48 -3.32 -11.19 11.23
C PHE A 48 -2.27 -11.69 12.21
N THR A 49 -1.89 -10.83 13.15
CA THR A 49 -0.98 -11.22 14.23
C THR A 49 -1.67 -10.94 15.55
N PHE A 50 -1.12 -11.50 16.64
CA PHE A 50 -1.71 -11.30 17.95
C PHE A 50 -1.70 -9.84 18.38
N PHE A 51 -0.67 -9.12 17.99
CA PHE A 51 -0.45 -7.80 18.58
C PHE A 51 -0.83 -6.66 17.66
N LYS A 52 -0.58 -6.79 16.38
CA LYS A 52 -0.87 -5.71 15.47
C LYS A 52 -0.91 -6.21 14.05
N PRO A 53 -1.58 -5.46 13.16
CA PRO A 53 -1.61 -5.85 11.75
C PRO A 53 -0.24 -5.79 11.13
N ARG A 54 -0.05 -6.61 10.12
CA ARG A 54 1.19 -6.63 9.38
C ARG A 54 0.84 -6.89 7.92
N TYR A 55 1.68 -6.40 7.03
CA TYR A 55 1.49 -6.59 5.60
C TYR A 55 2.65 -7.37 5.02
N GLU A 56 2.32 -8.41 4.28
CA GLU A 56 3.29 -9.22 3.59
C GLU A 56 3.42 -8.70 2.16
N ILE A 57 4.64 -8.36 1.76
CA ILE A 57 4.93 -7.80 0.46
C ILE A 57 5.83 -8.78 -0.26
N ASP A 58 5.41 -9.25 -1.44
CA ASP A 58 6.19 -10.25 -2.15
C ASP A 58 7.02 -9.66 -3.29
N TYR A 59 7.41 -8.40 -3.15
CA TYR A 59 8.33 -7.81 -4.11
C TYR A 59 9.40 -7.03 -3.37
N ASN A 60 10.56 -6.89 -4.02
CA ASN A 60 11.70 -6.14 -3.53
C ASN A 60 12.24 -6.62 -2.18
N GLY A 61 11.76 -7.75 -1.66
CA GLY A 61 12.16 -8.20 -0.34
C GLY A 61 11.73 -7.28 0.78
N TRP A 62 10.67 -6.54 0.57
CA TRP A 62 10.21 -5.54 1.52
C TRP A 62 9.37 -6.14 2.63
N ARG A 63 9.44 -5.51 3.77
CA ARG A 63 8.64 -5.85 4.93
C ARG A 63 8.11 -4.55 5.52
N CYS A 64 6.84 -4.53 5.88
CA CYS A 64 6.21 -3.30 6.33
C CYS A 64 5.76 -3.45 7.78
N GLU A 65 6.23 -2.57 8.64
CA GLU A 65 5.94 -2.62 10.07
C GLU A 65 5.69 -1.22 10.60
N GLY A 66 4.84 -1.14 11.61
CA GLY A 66 4.57 0.13 12.25
C GLY A 66 3.16 0.22 12.74
N ASP A 67 2.74 1.44 13.03
CA ASP A 67 1.40 1.72 13.51
C ASP A 67 0.53 2.16 12.35
N PHE A 68 -0.15 1.20 11.74
CA PHE A 68 -0.97 1.48 10.58
C PHE A 68 -2.23 2.27 10.93
N LEU A 69 -2.69 2.16 12.16
CA LEU A 69 -3.86 2.91 12.57
C LEU A 69 -3.55 4.40 12.75
N SER A 70 -2.32 4.71 13.11
CA SER A 70 -1.89 6.10 13.24
C SER A 70 -1.17 6.60 12.00
N TRP A 71 -1.08 5.76 10.97
CA TRP A 71 -0.45 6.12 9.71
C TRP A 71 0.99 6.57 9.89
N ASP A 72 1.74 5.75 10.61
CA ASP A 72 3.16 6.01 10.87
C ASP A 72 3.87 4.68 10.82
N TYR A 73 4.41 4.35 9.65
CA TYR A 73 5.02 3.05 9.47
C TYR A 73 6.21 3.12 8.52
N ASP A 74 7.01 2.06 8.56
CA ASP A 74 8.23 1.96 7.79
C ASP A 74 8.23 0.72 6.92
N VAL A 75 8.92 0.82 5.80
CA VAL A 75 9.18 -0.31 4.92
C VAL A 75 10.65 -0.65 5.03
N TYR A 76 10.94 -1.91 5.28
CA TYR A 76 12.29 -2.39 5.46
C TYR A 76 12.70 -3.32 4.33
N ALA A 77 13.94 -3.15 3.90
CA ALA A 77 14.60 -4.11 3.02
C ALA A 77 15.74 -4.69 3.86
N GLY A 78 15.54 -5.91 4.35
CA GLY A 78 16.44 -6.45 5.34
C GLY A 78 16.34 -5.69 6.64
N CYS A 79 17.43 -5.10 7.10
CA CYS A 79 17.45 -4.33 8.34
C CYS A 79 17.37 -2.83 8.11
N SER A 80 17.32 -2.40 6.85
CA SER A 80 17.36 -0.98 6.53
C SER A 80 15.96 -0.46 6.22
N SER A 81 15.61 0.68 6.81
CA SER A 81 14.36 1.35 6.48
C SER A 81 14.57 2.09 5.16
N VAL A 82 13.82 1.70 4.15
CA VAL A 82 13.96 2.30 2.82
C VAL A 82 12.83 3.26 2.50
N VAL A 83 11.71 3.16 3.21
CA VAL A 83 10.59 4.07 3.02
C VAL A 83 9.97 4.35 4.37
N HIS A 84 9.62 5.60 4.61
CA HIS A 84 8.89 5.99 5.80
C HIS A 84 7.62 6.71 5.37
N ILE A 85 6.50 6.28 5.88
CA ILE A 85 5.20 6.84 5.52
C ILE A 85 4.57 7.46 6.75
N SER A 86 4.08 8.69 6.60
CA SER A 86 3.30 9.33 7.62
C SER A 86 2.14 10.07 6.97
N LYS A 87 1.07 10.21 7.71
CA LYS A 87 -0.13 10.86 7.23
C LYS A 87 -0.51 11.97 8.20
N GLU A 88 -0.80 13.11 7.65
CA GLU A 88 -1.26 14.24 8.45
C GLU A 88 -2.69 14.57 8.09
N LEU A 89 -3.48 14.87 9.10
CA LEU A 89 -4.87 15.21 8.91
C LEU A 89 -5.01 16.73 8.92
N PHE A 90 -5.63 17.24 7.86
CA PHE A 90 -5.85 18.68 7.72
C PHE A 90 -7.33 18.94 7.53
N HIS A 91 -7.72 20.20 7.70
CA HIS A 91 -9.10 20.59 7.47
C HIS A 91 -9.57 20.32 6.06
N CYS A 92 -8.67 20.44 5.10
CA CYS A 92 -9.01 20.27 3.69
C CYS A 92 -8.88 18.85 3.19
N GLY A 93 -8.45 17.93 4.04
CA GLY A 93 -8.26 16.56 3.63
C GLY A 93 -7.00 15.97 4.23
N ASP A 94 -6.67 14.80 3.76
CA ASP A 94 -5.52 14.08 4.26
C ASP A 94 -4.34 14.22 3.33
N ASN A 95 -3.15 14.29 3.93
CA ASN A 95 -1.93 14.31 3.16
C ASN A 95 -1.01 13.21 3.63
N TYR A 96 -0.39 12.55 2.68
CA TYR A 96 0.62 11.54 2.97
C TYR A 96 2.00 12.10 2.69
N THR A 97 2.93 11.79 3.56
CA THR A 97 4.34 12.06 3.30
C THR A 97 5.05 10.72 3.18
N ILE A 98 5.69 10.53 2.04
CA ILE A 98 6.41 9.30 1.75
C ILE A 98 7.86 9.66 1.54
N ASN A 99 8.70 9.27 2.49
CA ASN A 99 10.13 9.50 2.41
C ASN A 99 10.79 8.26 1.87
N ILE A 100 11.46 8.39 0.74
CA ILE A 100 12.00 7.26 0.01
C ILE A 100 13.51 7.41 -0.10
N LEU A 101 14.23 6.37 0.28
CA LEU A 101 15.68 6.39 0.24
C LEU A 101 16.22 6.37 -1.19
N ASN A 102 15.62 5.55 -2.05
CA ASN A 102 16.02 5.42 -3.43
C ASN A 102 14.87 5.79 -4.36
N SER A 103 15.14 6.66 -5.33
CA SER A 103 14.09 7.14 -6.22
C SER A 103 13.47 6.04 -7.07
N GLU A 104 14.20 4.96 -7.31
CA GLU A 104 13.65 3.85 -8.09
C GLU A 104 12.54 3.11 -7.35
N ASP A 105 12.41 3.33 -6.04
CA ASP A 105 11.37 2.70 -5.24
C ASP A 105 10.11 3.55 -5.15
N GLU A 106 10.06 4.66 -5.86
CA GLU A 106 8.96 5.61 -5.73
C GLU A 106 7.62 5.01 -6.09
N ILE A 107 7.52 4.37 -7.24
CA ILE A 107 6.24 3.81 -7.68
C ILE A 107 5.83 2.61 -6.83
N PRO A 108 6.73 1.65 -6.56
CA PRO A 108 6.35 0.56 -5.63
C PRO A 108 5.92 1.06 -4.26
N ALA A 109 6.54 2.11 -3.73
CA ALA A 109 6.16 2.65 -2.44
C ALA A 109 4.79 3.30 -2.50
N LEU A 110 4.52 4.04 -3.56
CA LEU A 110 3.22 4.67 -3.74
C LEU A 110 2.11 3.63 -3.80
N MET A 111 2.34 2.55 -4.55
CA MET A 111 1.35 1.47 -4.65
C MET A 111 1.07 0.85 -3.29
N LEU A 112 2.12 0.67 -2.49
CA LEU A 112 1.98 0.11 -1.15
C LEU A 112 1.11 1.01 -0.28
N VAL A 113 1.35 2.31 -0.30
CA VAL A 113 0.58 3.25 0.52
C VAL A 113 -0.90 3.22 0.12
N ILE A 114 -1.17 3.20 -1.17
CA ILE A 114 -2.56 3.20 -1.64
C ILE A 114 -3.25 1.89 -1.26
N ALA A 115 -2.54 0.77 -1.36
CA ALA A 115 -3.11 -0.53 -0.98
C ALA A 115 -3.44 -0.57 0.50
N ILE A 116 -2.54 -0.09 1.35
CA ILE A 116 -2.79 -0.07 2.79
C ILE A 116 -3.95 0.86 3.13
N ASP A 117 -4.03 2.00 2.44
CA ASP A 117 -5.15 2.91 2.65
C ASP A 117 -6.47 2.23 2.30
N ALA A 118 -6.50 1.53 1.19
CA ALA A 118 -7.71 0.81 0.78
C ALA A 118 -8.07 -0.28 1.78
N ALA A 119 -7.09 -0.99 2.32
CA ALA A 119 -7.33 -2.02 3.31
C ALA A 119 -7.91 -1.43 4.58
N ASN A 120 -7.36 -0.31 5.04
CA ASN A 120 -7.85 0.33 6.25
C ASN A 120 -9.26 0.87 6.07
N CYS A 121 -9.55 1.46 4.92
CA CYS A 121 -10.88 1.97 4.66
C CYS A 121 -11.90 0.85 4.62
N THR A 122 -11.54 -0.29 4.02
CA THR A 122 -12.44 -1.42 3.92
C THR A 122 -12.75 -2.00 5.28
N GLN A 123 -11.77 -2.06 6.16
CA GLN A 123 -11.93 -2.68 7.47
C GLN A 123 -12.34 -1.71 8.55
N GLY A 124 -12.31 -0.43 8.26
CA GLY A 124 -12.70 0.58 9.23
C GLY A 124 -14.21 0.69 9.43
N LYS A 125 -14.93 -0.16 8.79
CA LYS A 125 -16.40 -0.13 8.86
C LYS A 125 -16.95 -1.07 9.91
#